data_6ab61ccbedfe122bc446e6d9fe4c1a7e
#
_entry.id   6ab61ccbedfe122bc446e6d9fe4c1a7e
#
_cell.length_a   1.000
_cell.length_b   1.000
_cell.length_c   1.000
_cell.angle_alpha   90.00
_cell.angle_beta   90.00
_cell.angle_gamma   90.00
#
_symmetry.space_group_name_H-M   'P 1'
#
loop_
_entity.id
_entity.type
_entity.pdbx_description
1 polymer ?
#
loop_
_entity_poly.entity_id
_entity_poly.type
_entity_poly.pdbx_seq_one_letter_code
_entity_poly.pdbx_strand_id
1 'polypeptide(L)'
;EIRHINGLYAFLDELARRHPGLILDNCAAGGRRLDFEMMRRCIVLWRSDSTWGAKTFPQNVQAMTHGLSYWLPLHGLGAAATDDLALRSGMGACGGFSINYRDPKAVLALRMYLDRYLKIRPIFTGDYYPLTAHSLDKTAWIAWQYHRADLNESVVQAFRRPEATSETLTVKLRGLIPEQRYEIGRAHV
;
A
#
# COMPACT_ATOMS: atom_id res chain seq x y z
N GLU A 1 -9.85 -30.12 5.48
CA GLU A 1 -9.34 -28.75 5.21
C GLU A 1 -8.33 -28.77 4.07
N ILE A 2 -7.23 -29.55 4.12
CA ILE A 2 -6.19 -29.64 3.08
C ILE A 2 -6.77 -29.96 1.69
N ARG A 3 -7.71 -30.91 1.59
CA ARG A 3 -8.37 -31.24 0.31
C ARG A 3 -9.12 -30.04 -0.29
N HIS A 4 -9.76 -29.22 0.54
CA HIS A 4 -10.44 -28.02 0.09
C HIS A 4 -9.43 -26.98 -0.43
N ILE A 5 -8.33 -26.74 0.28
CA ILE A 5 -7.28 -25.81 -0.11
C ILE A 5 -6.64 -26.23 -1.45
N ASN A 6 -6.26 -27.49 -1.57
CA ASN A 6 -5.70 -28.04 -2.81
C ASN A 6 -6.69 -27.96 -3.97
N GLY A 7 -7.98 -28.21 -3.70
CA GLY A 7 -9.04 -28.08 -4.69
C GLY A 7 -9.23 -26.62 -5.15
N LEU A 8 -9.12 -25.66 -4.24
CA LEU A 8 -9.17 -24.23 -4.57
C LEU A 8 -8.00 -23.84 -5.48
N TYR A 9 -6.78 -24.23 -5.15
CA TYR A 9 -5.62 -23.93 -5.98
C TYR A 9 -5.73 -24.57 -7.36
N ALA A 10 -6.11 -25.83 -7.45
CA ALA A 10 -6.33 -26.51 -8.72
C ALA A 10 -7.42 -25.85 -9.56
N PHE A 11 -8.50 -25.39 -8.93
CA PHE A 11 -9.58 -24.63 -9.60
C PHE A 11 -9.05 -23.31 -10.17
N LEU A 12 -8.28 -22.54 -9.39
CA LEU A 12 -7.72 -21.25 -9.84
C LEU A 12 -6.71 -21.46 -10.97
N ASP A 13 -5.86 -22.48 -10.88
CA ASP A 13 -4.89 -22.83 -11.93
C ASP A 13 -5.61 -23.20 -13.25
N GLU A 14 -6.66 -24.01 -13.17
CA GLU A 14 -7.44 -24.40 -14.35
C GLU A 14 -8.23 -23.20 -14.93
N LEU A 15 -8.73 -22.32 -14.07
CA LEU A 15 -9.42 -21.10 -14.52
C LEU A 15 -8.47 -20.18 -15.31
N ALA A 16 -7.26 -19.94 -14.78
CA ALA A 16 -6.25 -19.15 -15.47
C ALA A 16 -5.78 -19.80 -16.78
N ARG A 17 -5.66 -21.13 -16.80
CA ARG A 17 -5.32 -21.89 -18.02
C ARG A 17 -6.38 -21.78 -19.10
N ARG A 18 -7.65 -21.83 -18.73
CA ARG A 18 -8.80 -21.71 -19.69
C ARG A 18 -9.00 -20.29 -20.19
N HIS A 19 -8.63 -19.32 -19.38
CA HIS A 19 -8.83 -17.90 -19.68
C HIS A 19 -7.51 -17.11 -19.59
N PRO A 20 -6.61 -17.24 -20.59
CA PRO A 20 -5.35 -16.51 -20.59
C PRO A 20 -5.59 -15.00 -20.50
N GLY A 21 -4.87 -14.34 -19.59
CA GLY A 21 -5.03 -12.92 -19.31
C GLY A 21 -6.08 -12.56 -18.24
N LEU A 22 -6.80 -13.55 -17.70
CA LEU A 22 -7.68 -13.33 -16.55
C LEU A 22 -6.86 -12.89 -15.33
N ILE A 23 -7.24 -11.76 -14.75
CA ILE A 23 -6.69 -11.27 -13.48
C ILE A 23 -7.63 -11.70 -12.37
N LEU A 24 -7.08 -12.43 -11.39
CA LEU A 24 -7.81 -12.90 -10.22
C LEU A 24 -7.57 -11.96 -9.05
N ASP A 25 -8.60 -11.26 -8.61
CA ASP A 25 -8.62 -10.46 -7.40
C ASP A 25 -8.97 -11.36 -6.21
N ASN A 26 -8.11 -11.35 -5.17
CA ASN A 26 -8.29 -12.23 -4.02
C ASN A 26 -8.65 -11.46 -2.75
N CYS A 27 -9.85 -11.70 -2.28
CA CYS A 27 -10.32 -11.25 -0.98
C CYS A 27 -10.98 -12.40 -0.21
N ALA A 28 -10.59 -12.57 1.04
CA ALA A 28 -11.23 -13.52 1.94
C ALA A 28 -11.30 -12.92 3.34
N ALA A 29 -12.39 -12.22 3.62
CA ALA A 29 -12.71 -11.66 4.92
C ALA A 29 -11.46 -11.03 5.61
N GLY A 30 -10.85 -10.06 4.91
CA GLY A 30 -9.77 -9.25 5.46
C GLY A 30 -8.45 -9.98 5.67
N GLY A 31 -7.92 -10.60 4.65
CA GLY A 31 -6.54 -11.10 4.68
C GLY A 31 -6.37 -12.57 5.08
N ARG A 32 -7.43 -13.35 5.12
CA ARG A 32 -7.34 -14.79 5.45
C ARG A 32 -6.68 -15.67 4.38
N ARG A 33 -6.40 -15.10 3.20
CA ARG A 33 -5.72 -15.78 2.08
C ARG A 33 -4.49 -14.99 1.64
N LEU A 34 -3.70 -14.52 2.59
CA LEU A 34 -2.40 -13.93 2.34
C LEU A 34 -1.34 -15.01 2.51
N ASP A 35 -1.02 -15.68 1.42
CA ASP A 35 0.01 -16.71 1.38
C ASP A 35 0.71 -16.73 0.02
N PHE A 36 1.86 -17.41 -0.06
CA PHE A 36 2.67 -17.47 -1.28
C PHE A 36 1.96 -18.18 -2.44
N GLU A 37 1.10 -19.16 -2.15
CA GLU A 37 0.37 -19.88 -3.19
C GLU A 37 -0.72 -19.00 -3.82
N MET A 38 -1.41 -18.17 -3.01
CA MET A 38 -2.34 -17.21 -3.54
C MET A 38 -1.63 -16.06 -4.27
N MET A 39 -0.46 -15.64 -3.81
CA MET A 39 0.35 -14.61 -4.47
C MET A 39 0.80 -15.02 -5.88
N ARG A 40 1.01 -16.31 -6.13
CA ARG A 40 1.33 -16.83 -7.47
C ARG A 40 0.16 -16.78 -8.44
N ARG A 41 -1.08 -16.71 -7.95
CA ARG A 41 -2.32 -16.87 -8.73
C ARG A 41 -3.13 -15.61 -8.84
N CYS A 42 -2.99 -14.70 -7.89
CA CYS A 42 -3.89 -13.56 -7.74
C CYS A 42 -3.13 -12.24 -7.64
N ILE A 43 -3.71 -11.22 -8.19
CA ILE A 43 -3.40 -9.81 -8.05
C ILE A 43 -4.77 -9.11 -7.96
N VAL A 44 -5.08 -8.46 -6.94
CA VAL A 44 -4.44 -8.04 -5.70
C VAL A 44 -4.78 -9.02 -4.57
N LEU A 45 -4.00 -9.03 -3.48
CA LEU A 45 -4.38 -9.73 -2.24
C LEU A 45 -4.82 -8.70 -1.21
N TRP A 46 -6.12 -8.66 -0.91
CA TRP A 46 -6.69 -7.73 0.06
C TRP A 46 -6.31 -8.14 1.48
N ARG A 47 -5.68 -7.22 2.20
CA ARG A 47 -5.00 -7.50 3.47
C ARG A 47 -5.88 -7.31 4.71
N SER A 48 -6.97 -6.51 4.61
CA SER A 48 -7.82 -6.18 5.75
C SER A 48 -9.11 -5.50 5.32
N ASP A 49 -10.20 -5.82 6.00
CA ASP A 49 -11.47 -5.10 5.88
C ASP A 49 -11.48 -3.80 6.70
N SER A 50 -10.54 -3.63 7.63
CA SER A 50 -10.47 -2.45 8.52
C SER A 50 -10.16 -1.14 7.79
N THR A 51 -9.75 -1.21 6.53
CA THR A 51 -9.51 -0.02 5.69
C THR A 51 -10.79 0.58 5.11
N TRP A 52 -11.92 -0.13 5.19
CA TRP A 52 -13.19 0.26 4.56
C TRP A 52 -14.23 0.79 5.54
N GLY A 53 -13.95 0.79 6.82
CA GLY A 53 -14.87 1.24 7.87
C GLY A 53 -14.89 2.76 8.04
N ALA A 54 -15.99 3.29 8.62
CA ALA A 54 -16.11 4.69 8.99
C ALA A 54 -15.06 5.14 10.03
N LYS A 55 -14.39 4.19 10.68
CA LYS A 55 -13.28 4.41 11.60
C LYS A 55 -12.03 3.73 11.05
N THR A 56 -11.46 4.30 9.99
CA THR A 56 -10.14 3.90 9.54
C THR A 56 -9.11 4.41 10.54
N PHE A 57 -8.30 3.51 11.06
CA PHE A 57 -7.17 3.88 11.91
C PHE A 57 -5.90 3.96 11.04
N PRO A 58 -5.45 5.15 10.64
CA PRO A 58 -4.29 5.31 9.77
C PRO A 58 -3.05 4.56 10.28
N GLN A 59 -2.86 4.49 11.60
CA GLN A 59 -1.75 3.78 12.23
C GLN A 59 -1.74 2.27 11.88
N ASN A 60 -2.91 1.64 11.86
CA ASN A 60 -3.04 0.23 11.50
C ASN A 60 -2.75 0.02 10.01
N VAL A 61 -3.26 0.91 9.16
CA VAL A 61 -2.99 0.89 7.71
C VAL A 61 -1.49 1.04 7.43
N GLN A 62 -0.84 1.99 8.09
CA GLN A 62 0.61 2.23 8.02
C GLN A 62 1.41 1.02 8.49
N ALA A 63 1.05 0.42 9.63
CA ALA A 63 1.74 -0.74 10.18
C ALA A 63 1.58 -1.98 9.28
N MET A 64 0.40 -2.21 8.72
CA MET A 64 0.19 -3.28 7.74
C MET A 64 1.02 -3.07 6.48
N THR A 65 1.10 -1.85 5.94
CA THR A 65 1.97 -1.54 4.81
C THR A 65 3.41 -1.83 5.14
N HIS A 66 3.89 -1.31 6.27
CA HIS A 66 5.27 -1.49 6.71
C HIS A 66 5.64 -2.98 6.88
N GLY A 67 4.76 -3.81 7.45
CA GLY A 67 5.04 -5.21 7.70
C GLY A 67 4.87 -6.11 6.48
N LEU A 68 3.81 -5.92 5.70
CA LEU A 68 3.51 -6.81 4.57
C LEU A 68 4.41 -6.55 3.35
N SER A 69 4.83 -5.31 3.13
CA SER A 69 5.65 -4.96 1.95
C SER A 69 7.01 -5.65 1.90
N TYR A 70 7.47 -6.26 2.99
CA TYR A 70 8.68 -7.10 2.98
C TYR A 70 8.56 -8.34 2.07
N TRP A 71 7.38 -8.89 1.89
CA TRP A 71 7.20 -10.15 1.20
C TRP A 71 5.97 -10.20 0.28
N LEU A 72 5.05 -9.25 0.41
CA LEU A 72 3.81 -9.16 -0.36
C LEU A 72 3.73 -7.82 -1.07
N PRO A 73 4.36 -7.68 -2.26
CA PRO A 73 4.50 -6.38 -2.93
C PRO A 73 3.17 -5.81 -3.44
N LEU A 74 2.21 -6.67 -3.83
CA LEU A 74 0.94 -6.27 -4.43
C LEU A 74 -0.25 -6.57 -3.50
N HIS A 75 -0.11 -6.19 -2.23
CA HIS A 75 -1.25 -6.28 -1.30
C HIS A 75 -2.22 -5.12 -1.48
N GLY A 76 -3.51 -5.40 -1.35
CA GLY A 76 -4.56 -4.41 -1.45
C GLY A 76 -4.61 -3.47 -0.26
N LEU A 77 -4.63 -2.18 -0.59
CA LEU A 77 -4.78 -1.08 0.35
C LEU A 77 -6.07 -0.34 0.04
N GLY A 78 -6.55 0.44 1.00
CA GLY A 78 -7.72 1.26 0.77
C GLY A 78 -7.82 2.43 1.73
N ALA A 79 -8.64 3.39 1.34
CA ALA A 79 -9.10 4.46 2.20
C ALA A 79 -10.61 4.66 2.01
N ALA A 80 -11.33 4.72 3.12
CA ALA A 80 -12.75 5.03 3.15
C ALA A 80 -13.04 6.48 3.60
N ALA A 81 -11.98 7.25 3.85
CA ALA A 81 -12.05 8.63 4.26
C ALA A 81 -11.43 9.53 3.19
N THR A 82 -11.78 10.80 3.23
CA THR A 82 -11.26 11.83 2.31
C THR A 82 -10.26 12.76 3.00
N ASP A 83 -9.92 12.50 4.26
CA ASP A 83 -8.84 13.22 4.91
C ASP A 83 -7.49 12.77 4.36
N ASP A 84 -6.57 13.71 4.31
CA ASP A 84 -5.28 13.56 3.66
C ASP A 84 -4.41 12.48 4.31
N LEU A 85 -4.45 12.34 5.63
CA LEU A 85 -3.69 11.31 6.34
C LEU A 85 -4.19 9.90 6.01
N ALA A 86 -5.50 9.70 5.95
CA ALA A 86 -6.09 8.41 5.58
C ALA A 86 -5.76 8.04 4.13
N LEU A 87 -5.92 8.99 3.20
CA LEU A 87 -5.60 8.80 1.79
C LEU A 87 -4.12 8.46 1.59
N ARG A 88 -3.21 9.19 2.23
CA ARG A 88 -1.76 8.92 2.14
C ARG A 88 -1.36 7.61 2.80
N SER A 89 -1.98 7.25 3.92
CA SER A 89 -1.73 5.97 4.58
C SER A 89 -2.17 4.78 3.72
N GLY A 90 -3.15 4.99 2.84
CA GLY A 90 -3.65 4.01 1.88
C GLY A 90 -2.91 3.99 0.54
N MET A 91 -1.81 4.75 0.37
CA MET A 91 -1.02 4.74 -0.87
C MET A 91 -0.16 3.49 -1.01
N GLY A 92 -0.18 2.89 -2.18
CA GLY A 92 0.66 1.74 -2.56
C GLY A 92 0.37 1.30 -3.98
N ALA A 93 0.90 0.16 -4.40
CA ALA A 93 0.76 -0.34 -5.78
C ALA A 93 -0.71 -0.64 -6.15
N CYS A 94 -1.49 -1.19 -5.22
CA CYS A 94 -2.88 -1.61 -5.42
C CYS A 94 -3.81 -0.85 -4.48
N GLY A 95 -4.23 0.34 -4.88
CA GLY A 95 -5.14 1.19 -4.11
C GLY A 95 -6.61 1.00 -4.46
N GLY A 96 -7.48 0.99 -3.43
CA GLY A 96 -8.92 1.06 -3.58
C GLY A 96 -9.50 2.21 -2.73
N PHE A 97 -10.59 2.81 -3.18
CA PHE A 97 -11.17 3.97 -2.51
C PHE A 97 -12.68 3.79 -2.39
N SER A 98 -13.19 4.07 -1.19
CA SER A 98 -14.63 4.09 -0.91
C SER A 98 -15.02 5.47 -0.43
N ILE A 99 -15.73 6.21 -1.26
CA ILE A 99 -16.22 7.55 -0.96
C ILE A 99 -17.71 7.66 -1.25
N ASN A 100 -18.36 8.64 -0.63
CA ASN A 100 -19.70 9.04 -1.06
C ASN A 100 -19.62 9.81 -2.38
N TYR A 101 -19.86 9.14 -3.50
CA TYR A 101 -19.82 9.75 -4.83
C TYR A 101 -20.91 10.81 -5.08
N ARG A 102 -21.91 10.91 -4.18
CA ARG A 102 -22.95 11.94 -4.21
C ARG A 102 -22.53 13.23 -3.50
N ASP A 103 -21.40 13.19 -2.77
CA ASP A 103 -20.82 14.37 -2.15
C ASP A 103 -19.76 15.00 -3.08
N PRO A 104 -20.02 16.16 -3.69
CA PRO A 104 -19.09 16.81 -4.61
C PRO A 104 -17.73 17.14 -3.96
N LYS A 105 -17.70 17.40 -2.64
CA LYS A 105 -16.45 17.68 -1.91
C LYS A 105 -15.60 16.43 -1.80
N ALA A 106 -16.21 15.29 -1.49
CA ALA A 106 -15.51 14.01 -1.42
C ALA A 106 -14.95 13.61 -2.79
N VAL A 107 -15.74 13.80 -3.86
CA VAL A 107 -15.30 13.54 -5.23
C VAL A 107 -14.13 14.43 -5.63
N LEU A 108 -14.17 15.73 -5.31
CA LEU A 108 -13.10 16.67 -5.61
C LEU A 108 -11.81 16.29 -4.84
N ALA A 109 -11.91 15.98 -3.56
CA ALA A 109 -10.78 15.58 -2.74
C ALA A 109 -10.10 14.31 -3.30
N LEU A 110 -10.90 13.30 -3.66
CA LEU A 110 -10.37 12.09 -4.28
C LEU A 110 -9.72 12.37 -5.64
N ARG A 111 -10.30 13.22 -6.47
CA ARG A 111 -9.71 13.60 -7.76
C ARG A 111 -8.33 14.24 -7.59
N MET A 112 -8.22 15.21 -6.70
CA MET A 112 -6.94 15.88 -6.39
C MET A 112 -5.90 14.89 -5.86
N TYR A 113 -6.33 13.93 -5.05
CA TYR A 113 -5.46 12.85 -4.59
C TYR A 113 -5.02 11.95 -5.74
N LEU A 114 -5.93 11.49 -6.59
CA LEU A 114 -5.64 10.60 -7.71
C LEU A 114 -4.68 11.24 -8.72
N ASP A 115 -4.82 12.52 -9.01
CA ASP A 115 -3.92 13.26 -9.92
C ASP A 115 -2.46 13.20 -9.46
N ARG A 116 -2.23 13.15 -8.15
CA ARG A 116 -0.89 13.00 -7.55
C ARG A 116 -0.46 11.54 -7.45
N TYR A 117 -1.36 10.70 -6.95
CA TYR A 117 -1.11 9.29 -6.74
C TYR A 117 -0.72 8.57 -8.05
N LEU A 118 -1.41 8.83 -9.14
CA LEU A 118 -1.14 8.19 -10.42
C LEU A 118 0.26 8.49 -10.97
N LYS A 119 0.83 9.65 -10.63
CA LYS A 119 2.20 10.03 -11.03
C LYS A 119 3.25 9.19 -10.31
N ILE A 120 3.03 8.89 -9.03
CA ILE A 120 3.99 8.15 -8.20
C ILE A 120 3.67 6.65 -8.09
N ARG A 121 2.48 6.22 -8.51
CA ARG A 121 2.03 4.83 -8.42
C ARG A 121 3.03 3.82 -9.03
N PRO A 122 3.66 4.08 -10.19
CA PRO A 122 4.64 3.16 -10.75
C PRO A 122 5.82 2.86 -9.82
N ILE A 123 6.16 3.79 -8.92
CA ILE A 123 7.31 3.63 -8.02
C ILE A 123 7.01 2.58 -6.93
N PHE A 124 5.75 2.41 -6.55
CA PHE A 124 5.35 1.41 -5.53
C PHE A 124 5.54 -0.06 -5.96
N THR A 125 5.91 -0.32 -7.20
CA THR A 125 6.28 -1.66 -7.69
C THR A 125 7.78 -1.93 -7.63
N GLY A 126 8.57 -0.99 -7.13
CA GLY A 126 10.01 -1.11 -6.97
C GLY A 126 10.43 -1.79 -5.66
N ASP A 127 11.73 -1.72 -5.39
CA ASP A 127 12.31 -2.25 -4.16
C ASP A 127 11.76 -1.55 -2.94
N TYR A 128 11.47 -2.33 -1.90
CA TYR A 128 10.96 -1.83 -0.62
C TYR A 128 12.05 -1.77 0.44
N TYR A 129 12.17 -0.62 1.10
CA TYR A 129 13.11 -0.40 2.19
C TYR A 129 12.40 0.19 3.41
N PRO A 130 12.31 -0.52 4.55
CA PRO A 130 11.87 0.09 5.79
C PRO A 130 12.92 1.09 6.27
N LEU A 131 12.50 2.28 6.64
CA LEU A 131 13.38 3.34 7.13
C LEU A 131 13.32 3.50 8.65
N THR A 132 12.30 2.93 9.28
CA THR A 132 12.15 2.85 10.74
C THR A 132 11.84 1.42 11.15
N ALA A 133 11.91 1.11 12.44
CA ALA A 133 11.35 -0.13 12.96
C ALA A 133 9.82 -0.16 12.79
N HIS A 134 9.26 -1.37 12.67
CA HIS A 134 7.81 -1.56 12.74
C HIS A 134 7.30 -1.20 14.14
N SER A 135 6.22 -0.42 14.21
CA SER A 135 5.60 -0.05 15.48
C SER A 135 4.11 0.24 15.32
N LEU A 136 3.33 -0.07 16.35
CA LEU A 136 1.95 0.38 16.53
C LEU A 136 1.86 1.54 17.53
N ASP A 137 2.99 1.93 18.12
CA ASP A 137 3.07 2.98 19.12
C ASP A 137 2.70 4.34 18.53
N LYS A 138 1.82 5.07 19.20
CA LYS A 138 1.36 6.40 18.81
C LYS A 138 2.41 7.49 18.98
N THR A 139 3.49 7.22 19.72
CA THR A 139 4.60 8.13 19.94
C THR A 139 5.71 7.97 18.88
N ALA A 140 5.65 6.92 18.06
CA ALA A 140 6.68 6.63 17.09
C ALA A 140 6.41 7.27 15.72
N TRP A 141 7.47 7.66 15.02
CA TRP A 141 7.43 7.82 13.58
C TRP A 141 7.44 6.46 12.91
N ILE A 142 6.77 6.35 11.76
CA ILE A 142 6.89 5.19 10.87
C ILE A 142 7.21 5.67 9.46
N ALA A 143 8.20 5.05 8.82
CA ALA A 143 8.62 5.45 7.49
C ALA A 143 9.18 4.27 6.69
N TRP A 144 8.99 4.35 5.38
CA TRP A 144 9.54 3.41 4.39
C TRP A 144 9.76 4.11 3.05
N GLN A 145 10.52 3.45 2.18
CA GLN A 145 10.85 3.91 0.84
C GLN A 145 10.53 2.82 -0.17
N TYR A 146 10.02 3.22 -1.32
CA TYR A 146 10.06 2.43 -2.54
C TYR A 146 11.03 3.06 -3.52
N HIS A 147 11.78 2.23 -4.24
CA HIS A 147 12.76 2.67 -5.21
C HIS A 147 12.63 1.89 -6.53
N ARG A 148 12.50 2.59 -7.63
CA ARG A 148 12.55 2.06 -9.00
C ARG A 148 13.90 2.41 -9.60
N ALA A 149 14.83 1.45 -9.55
CA ALA A 149 16.18 1.64 -10.06
C ALA A 149 16.21 1.94 -11.56
N ASP A 150 15.30 1.32 -12.32
CA ASP A 150 15.16 1.54 -13.77
C ASP A 150 14.62 2.93 -14.14
N LEU A 151 13.89 3.58 -13.25
CA LEU A 151 13.42 4.96 -13.40
C LEU A 151 14.33 5.96 -12.68
N ASN A 152 15.24 5.48 -11.82
CA ASN A 152 16.02 6.28 -10.88
C ASN A 152 15.15 7.20 -10.00
N GLU A 153 14.01 6.71 -9.59
CA GLU A 153 13.02 7.43 -8.81
C GLU A 153 12.69 6.69 -7.51
N SER A 154 12.40 7.46 -6.48
CA SER A 154 11.99 6.94 -5.17
C SER A 154 10.79 7.69 -4.62
N VAL A 155 9.97 6.98 -3.85
CA VAL A 155 8.95 7.57 -2.98
C VAL A 155 9.26 7.22 -1.54
N VAL A 156 9.30 8.23 -0.68
CA VAL A 156 9.39 8.08 0.77
C VAL A 156 8.06 8.43 1.40
N GLN A 157 7.52 7.51 2.16
CA GLN A 157 6.35 7.74 2.99
C GLN A 157 6.79 7.78 4.46
N ALA A 158 6.58 8.92 5.12
CA ALA A 158 6.93 9.12 6.51
C ALA A 158 5.74 9.74 7.25
N PHE A 159 5.35 9.13 8.34
CA PHE A 159 4.20 9.54 9.13
C PHE A 159 4.62 9.84 10.57
N ARG A 160 4.40 11.08 10.97
CA ARG A 160 4.45 11.48 12.37
C ARG A 160 3.15 11.08 13.03
N ARG A 161 3.21 10.21 14.01
CA ARG A 161 2.02 9.81 14.75
C ARG A 161 1.58 10.86 15.77
N PRO A 162 0.31 10.85 16.20
CA PRO A 162 -0.28 11.96 16.98
C PRO A 162 0.44 12.31 18.28
N GLU A 163 1.03 11.32 18.92
CA GLU A 163 1.71 11.49 20.23
C GLU A 163 3.24 11.54 20.10
N ALA A 164 3.77 11.62 18.87
CA ALA A 164 5.22 11.75 18.65
C ALA A 164 5.74 13.10 19.13
N THR A 165 6.67 13.06 20.06
CA THR A 165 7.29 14.26 20.64
C THR A 165 8.34 14.89 19.74
N SER A 166 9.05 14.08 18.94
CA SER A 166 10.02 14.59 17.98
C SER A 166 9.30 15.20 16.76
N GLU A 167 9.71 16.41 16.39
CA GLU A 167 9.22 17.11 15.19
C GLU A 167 9.93 16.68 13.92
N THR A 168 11.08 16.04 14.05
CA THR A 168 11.92 15.63 12.93
C THR A 168 12.22 14.14 12.97
N LEU A 169 12.43 13.56 11.78
CA LEU A 169 12.90 12.20 11.58
C LEU A 169 14.09 12.22 10.64
N THR A 170 15.23 11.70 11.08
CA THR A 170 16.40 11.48 10.22
C THR A 170 16.40 10.04 9.76
N VAL A 171 16.46 9.82 8.45
CA VAL A 171 16.48 8.49 7.83
C VAL A 171 17.60 8.40 6.81
N LYS A 172 18.10 7.18 6.60
CA LYS A 172 19.07 6.89 5.54
C LYS A 172 18.34 6.25 4.37
N LEU A 173 18.28 6.95 3.24
CA LEU A 173 17.71 6.41 2.02
C LEU A 173 18.55 5.28 1.44
N ARG A 174 17.92 4.40 0.67
CA ARG A 174 18.51 3.20 0.08
C ARG A 174 18.38 3.20 -1.43
N GLY A 175 19.19 2.39 -2.11
CA GLY A 175 19.11 2.20 -3.55
C GLY A 175 19.58 3.39 -4.41
N LEU A 176 19.92 4.51 -3.80
CA LEU A 176 20.37 5.70 -4.51
C LEU A 176 21.79 5.52 -5.04
N ILE A 177 22.05 6.09 -6.21
CA ILE A 177 23.41 6.09 -6.81
C ILE A 177 24.28 7.11 -6.06
N PRO A 178 25.44 6.69 -5.50
CA PRO A 178 26.36 7.62 -4.84
C PRO A 178 26.75 8.78 -5.77
N GLU A 179 26.92 9.96 -5.21
CA GLU A 179 27.37 11.18 -5.89
C GLU A 179 26.40 11.76 -6.94
N GLN A 180 25.30 11.07 -7.23
CA GLN A 180 24.26 11.62 -8.07
C GLN A 180 23.43 12.66 -7.31
N ARG A 181 23.06 13.74 -8.02
CA ARG A 181 22.12 14.73 -7.50
C ARG A 181 20.71 14.25 -7.68
N TYR A 182 19.89 14.37 -6.63
CA TYR A 182 18.47 14.06 -6.62
C TYR A 182 17.67 15.31 -6.28
N GLU A 183 16.60 15.53 -7.00
CA GLU A 183 15.62 16.55 -6.66
C GLU A 183 14.58 15.96 -5.70
N ILE A 184 14.33 16.65 -4.60
CA ILE A 184 13.30 16.26 -3.64
C ILE A 184 12.04 17.05 -3.94
N GLY A 185 11.17 16.43 -4.73
CA GLY A 185 9.80 16.91 -4.91
C GLY A 185 8.96 16.58 -3.69
N ARG A 186 8.22 17.55 -3.16
CA ARG A 186 7.20 17.28 -2.16
C ARG A 186 5.87 17.04 -2.86
N ALA A 187 5.18 15.95 -2.50
CA ALA A 187 3.76 15.86 -2.79
C ALA A 187 3.03 16.87 -1.88
N HIS A 188 2.99 18.13 -2.32
CA HIS A 188 2.31 19.18 -1.58
C HIS A 188 0.81 18.87 -1.46
N VAL A 189 0.32 19.08 -0.28
CA VAL A 189 -1.08 19.07 0.10
C VAL A 189 -1.72 20.37 -0.30
#